data_415947ccf53ba6cd5982ee218c28d715
#
_entry.id   415947ccf53ba6cd5982ee218c28d715
#
_cell.length_a   1.000
_cell.length_b   1.000
_cell.length_c   1.000
_cell.angle_alpha   90.00
_cell.angle_beta   90.00
_cell.angle_gamma   90.00
#
_symmetry.space_group_name_H-M   'P 1'
#
loop_
_entity.id
_entity.type
_entity.pdbx_description
1 polymer ?
#
loop_
_entity_poly.entity_id
_entity_poly.type
_entity_poly.pdbx_seq_one_letter_code
_entity_poly.pdbx_strand_id
1 'polypeptide(L)'
;AMLDGKPVTVIAVQKGENTKDNIYRNFGCPHPEGYRKAHRLMLQAEKFDRPIVCLVDTQGAFCGVGAEERGQGEAIAKNLMTMINLKVPIISVVIGQGGSGGALALAVADQVWMLENSIYSILSPEGFSSILWKDASRAPEAAEVMKLTAEELLKLKVIDKVILEPNGNDSKNIDKMYTLIKDRLIDEFKKLCKMNKDELLLRRYEKYRKIGHYKE
;
A
#
# COMPACT_ATOMS: atom_id res chain seq x y z
N ALA A 1 -12.67 -10.56 8.20
CA ALA A 1 -12.06 -11.90 8.15
C ALA A 1 -11.58 -12.35 9.52
N MET A 2 -11.11 -13.59 9.61
CA MET A 2 -10.49 -14.13 10.84
C MET A 2 -9.03 -14.46 10.54
N LEU A 3 -8.12 -14.04 11.40
CA LEU A 3 -6.70 -14.33 11.33
C LEU A 3 -6.27 -14.91 12.70
N ASP A 4 -5.86 -16.18 12.72
CA ASP A 4 -5.50 -16.89 13.97
C ASP A 4 -6.58 -16.75 15.08
N GLY A 5 -7.85 -16.97 14.72
CA GLY A 5 -8.99 -16.84 15.64
C GLY A 5 -9.38 -15.42 16.04
N LYS A 6 -8.67 -14.38 15.54
CA LYS A 6 -8.96 -12.97 15.84
C LYS A 6 -9.62 -12.27 14.66
N PRO A 7 -10.65 -11.42 14.90
CA PRO A 7 -11.25 -10.65 13.81
C PRO A 7 -10.30 -9.59 13.29
N VAL A 8 -10.17 -9.50 11.95
CA VAL A 8 -9.39 -8.48 11.25
C VAL A 8 -10.22 -7.87 10.12
N THR A 9 -9.93 -6.62 9.78
CA THR A 9 -10.49 -5.98 8.58
C THR A 9 -9.45 -6.06 7.47
N VAL A 10 -9.83 -6.64 6.33
CA VAL A 10 -8.96 -6.72 5.13
C VAL A 10 -9.52 -5.79 4.07
N ILE A 11 -8.67 -4.92 3.55
CA ILE A 11 -8.94 -4.00 2.46
C ILE A 11 -7.95 -4.32 1.35
N ALA A 12 -8.45 -4.73 0.18
CA ALA A 12 -7.60 -5.14 -0.93
C ALA A 12 -8.02 -4.45 -2.22
N VAL A 13 -7.04 -4.00 -3.00
CA VAL A 13 -7.26 -3.62 -4.39
C VAL A 13 -7.17 -4.89 -5.23
N GLN A 14 -8.14 -5.07 -6.12
CA GLN A 14 -8.21 -6.24 -6.96
C GLN A 14 -7.92 -5.88 -8.42
N LYS A 15 -6.88 -6.48 -8.98
CA LYS A 15 -6.66 -6.58 -10.42
C LYS A 15 -7.36 -7.79 -11.00
N GLY A 16 -7.43 -7.86 -12.33
CA GLY A 16 -7.94 -9.02 -13.05
C GLY A 16 -6.85 -10.07 -13.32
N GLU A 17 -7.29 -11.28 -13.62
CA GLU A 17 -6.42 -12.41 -13.98
C GLU A 17 -6.07 -12.44 -15.47
N ASN A 18 -6.81 -11.70 -16.29
CA ASN A 18 -6.64 -11.59 -17.74
C ASN A 18 -7.04 -10.19 -18.24
N THR A 19 -6.77 -9.88 -19.50
CA THR A 19 -7.04 -8.56 -20.09
C THR A 19 -8.49 -8.10 -19.93
N LYS A 20 -9.47 -8.98 -20.17
CA LYS A 20 -10.89 -8.65 -20.04
C LYS A 20 -11.27 -8.30 -18.60
N ASP A 21 -10.80 -9.09 -17.65
CA ASP A 21 -11.04 -8.84 -16.23
C ASP A 21 -10.29 -7.59 -15.74
N ASN A 22 -9.07 -7.36 -16.22
CA ASN A 22 -8.33 -6.12 -15.95
C ASN A 22 -9.08 -4.88 -16.43
N ILE A 23 -9.65 -4.90 -17.65
CA ILE A 23 -10.48 -3.80 -18.17
C ILE A 23 -11.70 -3.60 -17.26
N TYR A 24 -12.40 -4.67 -16.90
CA TYR A 24 -13.55 -4.61 -16.00
C TYR A 24 -13.23 -4.01 -14.64
N ARG A 25 -12.01 -4.26 -14.12
CA ARG A 25 -11.53 -3.76 -12.81
C ARG A 25 -10.71 -2.48 -12.92
N ASN A 26 -10.74 -1.79 -14.06
CA ASN A 26 -9.94 -0.59 -14.33
C ASN A 26 -8.44 -0.80 -14.02
N PHE A 27 -7.88 -1.96 -14.33
CA PHE A 27 -6.48 -2.32 -14.05
C PHE A 27 -6.08 -2.14 -12.56
N GLY A 28 -7.02 -2.36 -11.65
CA GLY A 28 -6.81 -2.14 -10.23
C GLY A 28 -6.75 -0.66 -9.83
N CYS A 29 -7.22 0.26 -10.67
CA CYS A 29 -7.28 1.69 -10.36
C CYS A 29 -8.65 2.03 -9.74
N PRO A 30 -8.74 2.29 -8.42
CA PRO A 30 -10.03 2.56 -7.79
C PRO A 30 -10.59 3.92 -8.17
N HIS A 31 -11.90 3.97 -8.38
CA HIS A 31 -12.68 5.20 -8.38
C HIS A 31 -12.84 5.78 -6.96
N PRO A 32 -13.29 7.04 -6.79
CA PRO A 32 -13.48 7.65 -5.46
C PRO A 32 -14.32 6.80 -4.51
N GLU A 33 -15.30 6.08 -5.04
CA GLU A 33 -16.17 5.20 -4.27
C GLU A 33 -15.41 4.03 -3.63
N GLY A 34 -14.35 3.54 -4.27
CA GLY A 34 -13.47 2.51 -3.72
C GLY A 34 -12.73 3.01 -2.48
N TYR A 35 -12.17 4.23 -2.55
CA TYR A 35 -11.50 4.86 -1.40
C TYR A 35 -12.48 5.19 -0.28
N ARG A 36 -13.70 5.69 -0.60
CA ARG A 36 -14.75 5.92 0.40
C ARG A 36 -15.22 4.63 1.06
N LYS A 37 -15.30 3.53 0.31
CA LYS A 37 -15.58 2.21 0.88
C LYS A 37 -14.47 1.77 1.84
N ALA A 38 -13.21 1.92 1.45
CA ALA A 38 -12.07 1.65 2.32
C ALA A 38 -12.12 2.51 3.60
N HIS A 39 -12.34 3.81 3.47
CA HIS A 39 -12.52 4.74 4.60
C HIS A 39 -13.58 4.26 5.58
N ARG A 40 -14.76 3.92 5.09
CA ARG A 40 -15.85 3.40 5.94
C ARG A 40 -15.44 2.14 6.68
N LEU A 41 -14.72 1.22 6.03
CA LEU A 41 -14.24 -0.02 6.64
C LEU A 41 -13.15 0.23 7.68
N MET A 42 -12.28 1.24 7.47
CA MET A 42 -11.27 1.67 8.43
C MET A 42 -11.91 2.20 9.72
N LEU A 43 -12.90 3.10 9.61
CA LEU A 43 -13.63 3.60 10.76
C LEU A 43 -14.41 2.49 11.49
N GLN A 44 -14.97 1.55 10.74
CA GLN A 44 -15.63 0.39 11.33
C GLN A 44 -14.62 -0.52 12.06
N ALA A 45 -13.43 -0.70 11.52
CA ALA A 45 -12.36 -1.46 12.16
C ALA A 45 -11.97 -0.84 13.51
N GLU A 46 -11.78 0.47 13.56
CA GLU A 46 -11.50 1.19 14.80
C GLU A 46 -12.62 1.06 15.81
N LYS A 47 -13.88 1.25 15.37
CA LYS A 47 -15.06 1.11 16.25
C LYS A 47 -15.13 -0.26 16.94
N PHE A 48 -14.70 -1.32 16.27
CA PHE A 48 -14.76 -2.69 16.78
C PHE A 48 -13.38 -3.23 17.22
N ASP A 49 -12.39 -2.35 17.36
CA ASP A 49 -11.02 -2.65 17.78
C ASP A 49 -10.36 -3.79 16.96
N ARG A 50 -10.55 -3.74 15.64
CA ARG A 50 -10.03 -4.74 14.69
C ARG A 50 -8.77 -4.22 14.01
N PRO A 51 -7.67 -4.96 14.02
CA PRO A 51 -6.53 -4.65 13.18
C PRO A 51 -6.89 -4.62 11.70
N ILE A 52 -6.16 -3.84 10.93
CA ILE A 52 -6.39 -3.64 9.50
C ILE A 52 -5.22 -4.20 8.70
N VAL A 53 -5.53 -5.00 7.67
CA VAL A 53 -4.59 -5.41 6.62
C VAL A 53 -5.01 -4.73 5.34
N CYS A 54 -4.09 -3.98 4.70
CA CYS A 54 -4.26 -3.47 3.35
C CYS A 54 -3.38 -4.26 2.39
N LEU A 55 -3.97 -4.81 1.32
CA LEU A 55 -3.23 -5.43 0.21
C LEU A 55 -3.29 -4.47 -0.98
N VAL A 56 -2.12 -3.98 -1.39
CA VAL A 56 -1.99 -2.92 -2.40
C VAL A 56 -1.44 -3.50 -3.68
N ASP A 57 -2.23 -3.43 -4.75
CA ASP A 57 -1.81 -3.71 -6.12
C ASP A 57 -2.57 -2.79 -7.09
N THR A 58 -2.03 -1.60 -7.31
CA THR A 58 -2.62 -0.59 -8.17
C THR A 58 -1.55 0.24 -8.87
N GLN A 59 -1.80 0.59 -10.12
CA GLN A 59 -0.97 1.56 -10.84
C GLN A 59 -1.18 3.00 -10.32
N GLY A 60 -2.30 3.24 -9.63
CA GLY A 60 -2.70 4.54 -9.11
C GLY A 60 -4.20 4.64 -8.97
N ALA A 61 -4.69 5.81 -8.58
CA ALA A 61 -6.11 6.10 -8.61
C ALA A 61 -6.60 6.22 -10.06
N PHE A 62 -7.86 5.86 -10.32
CA PHE A 62 -8.44 6.03 -11.66
C PHE A 62 -8.37 7.50 -12.09
N CYS A 63 -7.75 7.74 -13.24
CA CYS A 63 -7.61 9.06 -13.83
C CYS A 63 -8.69 9.27 -14.91
N GLY A 64 -9.63 10.16 -14.65
CA GLY A 64 -10.71 10.49 -15.58
C GLY A 64 -11.61 11.57 -15.03
N VAL A 65 -12.20 12.37 -15.93
CA VAL A 65 -13.05 13.52 -15.58
C VAL A 65 -14.11 13.13 -14.57
N GLY A 66 -14.87 12.06 -14.82
CA GLY A 66 -15.92 11.63 -13.90
C GLY A 66 -15.42 11.18 -12.51
N ALA A 67 -14.16 10.76 -12.37
CA ALA A 67 -13.58 10.47 -11.06
C ALA A 67 -13.20 11.77 -10.33
N GLU A 68 -12.64 12.75 -11.06
CA GLU A 68 -12.30 14.05 -10.50
C GLU A 68 -13.56 14.82 -10.06
N GLU A 69 -14.60 14.83 -10.88
CA GLU A 69 -15.91 15.44 -10.55
C GLU A 69 -16.53 14.84 -9.28
N ARG A 70 -16.29 13.57 -9.01
CA ARG A 70 -16.77 12.89 -7.79
C ARG A 70 -15.76 12.93 -6.63
N GLY A 71 -14.70 13.75 -6.74
CA GLY A 71 -13.76 14.04 -5.66
C GLY A 71 -12.73 12.94 -5.43
N GLN A 72 -12.00 12.53 -6.47
CA GLN A 72 -10.93 11.52 -6.36
C GLN A 72 -9.84 11.95 -5.38
N GLY A 73 -9.32 13.17 -5.53
CA GLY A 73 -8.29 13.72 -4.65
C GLY A 73 -8.76 13.82 -3.19
N GLU A 74 -10.00 14.27 -2.98
CA GLU A 74 -10.59 14.37 -1.64
C GLU A 74 -10.73 12.99 -0.97
N ALA A 75 -11.18 11.98 -1.71
CA ALA A 75 -11.35 10.63 -1.17
C ALA A 75 -9.99 10.01 -0.77
N ILE A 76 -8.93 10.24 -1.55
CA ILE A 76 -7.56 9.84 -1.22
C ILE A 76 -7.07 10.58 0.02
N ALA A 77 -7.13 11.91 0.04
CA ALA A 77 -6.66 12.73 1.15
C ALA A 77 -7.35 12.36 2.47
N LYS A 78 -8.64 12.08 2.44
CA LYS A 78 -9.41 11.65 3.60
C LYS A 78 -8.93 10.30 4.16
N ASN A 79 -8.56 9.35 3.29
CA ASN A 79 -7.97 8.10 3.73
C ASN A 79 -6.63 8.33 4.42
N LEU A 80 -5.74 9.16 3.86
CA LEU A 80 -4.45 9.49 4.47
C LEU A 80 -4.64 10.06 5.87
N MET A 81 -5.49 11.08 6.00
CA MET A 81 -5.79 11.73 7.28
C MET A 81 -6.43 10.77 8.29
N THR A 82 -7.25 9.83 7.82
CA THR A 82 -7.86 8.83 8.68
C THR A 82 -6.81 7.81 9.13
N MET A 83 -6.05 7.22 8.22
CA MET A 83 -5.09 6.16 8.55
C MET A 83 -4.03 6.61 9.55
N ILE A 84 -3.53 7.86 9.44
CA ILE A 84 -2.54 8.36 10.38
C ILE A 84 -3.09 8.46 11.83
N ASN A 85 -4.40 8.63 11.98
CA ASN A 85 -5.08 8.86 13.26
C ASN A 85 -5.81 7.61 13.82
N LEU A 86 -5.89 6.50 13.06
CA LEU A 86 -6.59 5.29 13.52
C LEU A 86 -5.90 4.66 14.74
N LYS A 87 -6.68 4.39 15.76
CA LYS A 87 -6.24 3.82 17.05
C LYS A 87 -6.21 2.29 17.06
N VAL A 88 -6.08 1.69 15.87
CA VAL A 88 -5.92 0.24 15.68
C VAL A 88 -4.69 -0.04 14.83
N PRO A 89 -4.03 -1.18 14.99
CA PRO A 89 -2.88 -1.57 14.18
C PRO A 89 -3.22 -1.68 12.69
N ILE A 90 -2.34 -1.17 11.85
CA ILE A 90 -2.46 -1.22 10.39
C ILE A 90 -1.18 -1.81 9.80
N ILE A 91 -1.32 -2.85 8.99
CA ILE A 91 -0.24 -3.39 8.17
C ILE A 91 -0.66 -3.30 6.71
N SER A 92 0.16 -2.63 5.90
CA SER A 92 -0.04 -2.55 4.45
C SER A 92 1.02 -3.36 3.74
N VAL A 93 0.61 -4.17 2.77
CA VAL A 93 1.50 -5.01 1.97
C VAL A 93 1.32 -4.65 0.51
N VAL A 94 2.38 -4.13 -0.13
CA VAL A 94 2.42 -3.95 -1.58
C VAL A 94 2.75 -5.30 -2.20
N ILE A 95 1.78 -5.87 -2.91
CA ILE A 95 1.86 -7.23 -3.47
C ILE A 95 2.17 -7.26 -4.97
N GLY A 96 2.25 -6.10 -5.61
CA GLY A 96 2.56 -5.94 -7.02
C GLY A 96 2.96 -4.49 -7.30
N GLN A 97 2.04 -3.68 -7.76
CA GLN A 97 2.29 -2.27 -8.02
C GLN A 97 1.72 -1.39 -6.90
N GLY A 98 2.54 -0.49 -6.38
CA GLY A 98 2.14 0.56 -5.47
C GLY A 98 2.28 1.93 -6.14
N GLY A 99 1.26 2.35 -6.91
CA GLY A 99 1.32 3.57 -7.70
C GLY A 99 0.71 4.78 -7.01
N SER A 100 1.50 5.84 -6.87
CA SER A 100 1.06 7.20 -6.56
C SER A 100 0.17 7.33 -5.31
N GLY A 101 -0.65 8.37 -5.28
CA GLY A 101 -1.63 8.62 -4.22
C GLY A 101 -2.66 7.50 -4.07
N GLY A 102 -2.92 6.74 -5.14
CA GLY A 102 -3.84 5.60 -5.11
C GLY A 102 -3.36 4.48 -4.19
N ALA A 103 -2.09 4.15 -4.23
CA ALA A 103 -1.47 3.21 -3.32
C ALA A 103 -1.30 3.82 -1.91
N LEU A 104 -0.85 5.07 -1.83
CA LEU A 104 -0.61 5.76 -0.57
C LEU A 104 -1.89 5.86 0.29
N ALA A 105 -3.06 6.02 -0.34
CA ALA A 105 -4.37 6.03 0.33
C ALA A 105 -4.70 4.75 1.12
N LEU A 106 -3.89 3.69 0.96
CA LEU A 106 -3.99 2.42 1.67
C LEU A 106 -2.65 1.99 2.33
N ALA A 107 -1.61 2.84 2.27
CA ALA A 107 -0.26 2.50 2.73
C ALA A 107 0.27 3.37 3.87
N VAL A 108 -0.54 4.28 4.43
CA VAL A 108 -0.19 5.01 5.66
C VAL A 108 -0.47 4.11 6.87
N ALA A 109 0.52 3.28 7.23
CA ALA A 109 0.36 2.17 8.16
C ALA A 109 1.48 2.13 9.22
N ASP A 110 1.26 1.39 10.31
CA ASP A 110 2.31 1.11 11.31
C ASP A 110 3.47 0.34 10.70
N GLN A 111 3.12 -0.60 9.79
CA GLN A 111 4.07 -1.37 9.02
C GLN A 111 3.69 -1.33 7.54
N VAL A 112 4.64 -1.03 6.69
CA VAL A 112 4.52 -1.12 5.23
C VAL A 112 5.49 -2.19 4.75
N TRP A 113 4.96 -3.24 4.17
CA TRP A 113 5.74 -4.35 3.63
C TRP A 113 5.63 -4.39 2.11
N MET A 114 6.61 -4.97 1.46
CA MET A 114 6.58 -5.21 0.02
C MET A 114 6.98 -6.65 -0.29
N LEU A 115 6.35 -7.26 -1.29
CA LEU A 115 6.90 -8.44 -1.91
C LEU A 115 8.19 -8.07 -2.64
N GLU A 116 9.11 -9.02 -2.74
CA GLU A 116 10.45 -8.83 -3.29
C GLU A 116 10.45 -8.20 -4.69
N ASN A 117 9.53 -8.66 -5.56
CA ASN A 117 9.42 -8.20 -6.94
C ASN A 117 8.36 -7.09 -7.14
N SER A 118 7.81 -6.54 -6.07
CA SER A 118 6.88 -5.41 -6.15
C SER A 118 7.60 -4.09 -6.30
N ILE A 119 6.88 -3.08 -6.81
CA ILE A 119 7.35 -1.71 -6.95
C ILE A 119 6.45 -0.74 -6.20
N TYR A 120 7.03 0.33 -5.65
CA TYR A 120 6.27 1.39 -5.01
C TYR A 120 6.86 2.74 -5.38
N SER A 121 6.07 3.59 -6.04
CA SER A 121 6.54 4.87 -6.58
C SER A 121 5.44 5.91 -6.67
N ILE A 122 5.84 7.17 -6.73
CA ILE A 122 4.90 8.30 -6.88
C ILE A 122 4.31 8.39 -8.29
N LEU A 123 5.06 8.00 -9.32
CA LEU A 123 4.66 8.02 -10.73
C LEU A 123 5.49 6.99 -11.51
N SER A 124 5.14 6.78 -12.79
CA SER A 124 5.93 5.89 -13.65
C SER A 124 7.27 6.52 -14.04
N PRO A 125 8.28 5.73 -14.40
CA PRO A 125 9.55 6.25 -14.92
C PRO A 125 9.38 7.16 -16.14
N GLU A 126 8.44 6.86 -17.04
CA GLU A 126 8.09 7.69 -18.19
C GLU A 126 7.51 9.04 -17.74
N GLY A 127 6.64 9.02 -16.74
CA GLY A 127 6.09 10.24 -16.15
C GLY A 127 7.17 11.09 -15.48
N PHE A 128 8.05 10.46 -14.71
CA PHE A 128 9.18 11.13 -14.06
C PHE A 128 10.09 11.82 -15.06
N SER A 129 10.56 11.08 -16.07
CA SER A 129 11.48 11.62 -17.09
C SER A 129 10.82 12.70 -17.95
N SER A 130 9.54 12.56 -18.28
CA SER A 130 8.80 13.59 -19.02
C SER A 130 8.63 14.88 -18.22
N ILE A 131 8.33 14.79 -16.93
CA ILE A 131 8.08 15.95 -16.07
C ILE A 131 9.40 16.67 -15.75
N LEU A 132 10.41 15.95 -15.28
CA LEU A 132 11.66 16.55 -14.79
C LEU A 132 12.67 16.81 -15.89
N TRP A 133 12.80 15.90 -16.85
CA TRP A 133 13.82 15.99 -17.90
C TRP A 133 13.28 16.41 -19.27
N LYS A 134 11.94 16.50 -19.40
CA LYS A 134 11.24 16.83 -20.65
C LYS A 134 11.53 15.82 -21.78
N ASP A 135 11.90 14.58 -21.42
CA ASP A 135 12.28 13.52 -22.35
C ASP A 135 11.82 12.14 -21.83
N ALA A 136 10.71 11.62 -22.36
CA ALA A 136 10.16 10.33 -21.99
C ALA A 136 11.07 9.15 -22.39
N SER A 137 11.96 9.31 -23.38
CA SER A 137 12.88 8.25 -23.82
C SER A 137 13.90 7.86 -22.74
N ARG A 138 14.11 8.71 -21.74
CA ARG A 138 14.98 8.46 -20.58
C ARG A 138 14.32 7.69 -19.45
N ALA A 139 13.18 7.05 -19.68
CA ALA A 139 12.50 6.24 -18.67
C ALA A 139 13.38 5.15 -17.99
N PRO A 140 14.29 4.44 -18.71
CA PRO A 140 15.19 3.48 -18.07
C PRO A 140 16.09 4.12 -17.01
N GLU A 141 16.69 5.28 -17.32
CA GLU A 141 17.51 6.05 -16.39
C GLU A 141 16.68 6.57 -15.20
N ALA A 142 15.45 7.01 -15.49
CA ALA A 142 14.53 7.44 -14.45
C ALA A 142 14.20 6.31 -13.45
N ALA A 143 13.98 5.10 -13.93
CA ALA A 143 13.70 3.94 -13.09
C ALA A 143 14.83 3.66 -12.08
N GLU A 144 16.09 3.81 -12.50
CA GLU A 144 17.26 3.67 -11.62
C GLU A 144 17.36 4.79 -10.57
N VAL A 145 17.07 6.02 -10.97
CA VAL A 145 17.12 7.20 -10.08
C VAL A 145 16.01 7.18 -9.04
N MET A 146 14.82 6.72 -9.41
CA MET A 146 13.64 6.73 -8.57
C MET A 146 13.70 5.74 -7.38
N LYS A 147 14.57 4.73 -7.43
CA LYS A 147 14.73 3.77 -6.33
C LYS A 147 13.40 3.13 -5.91
N LEU A 148 12.68 2.55 -6.86
CA LEU A 148 11.30 2.08 -6.68
C LEU A 148 11.17 0.61 -6.26
N THR A 149 12.28 -0.12 -6.13
CA THR A 149 12.29 -1.54 -5.77
C THR A 149 12.18 -1.75 -4.25
N ALA A 150 11.72 -2.92 -3.83
CA ALA A 150 11.53 -3.25 -2.42
C ALA A 150 12.84 -3.12 -1.61
N GLU A 151 13.96 -3.60 -2.16
CA GLU A 151 15.26 -3.53 -1.50
C GLU A 151 15.74 -2.08 -1.30
N GLU A 152 15.61 -1.24 -2.33
CA GLU A 152 16.01 0.16 -2.26
C GLU A 152 15.14 0.96 -1.30
N LEU A 153 13.82 0.75 -1.32
CA LEU A 153 12.89 1.43 -0.42
C LEU A 153 13.07 0.98 1.05
N LEU A 154 13.50 -0.25 1.28
CA LEU A 154 13.89 -0.70 2.62
C LEU A 154 15.15 0.04 3.10
N LYS A 155 16.17 0.18 2.26
CA LYS A 155 17.40 0.95 2.58
C LYS A 155 17.07 2.42 2.88
N LEU A 156 16.13 3.00 2.16
CA LEU A 156 15.64 4.37 2.36
C LEU A 156 14.66 4.51 3.55
N LYS A 157 14.30 3.40 4.20
CA LYS A 157 13.35 3.36 5.33
C LYS A 157 11.94 3.88 4.96
N VAL A 158 11.56 3.79 3.70
CA VAL A 158 10.21 4.08 3.22
C VAL A 158 9.28 2.92 3.55
N ILE A 159 9.81 1.70 3.51
CA ILE A 159 9.11 0.48 3.93
C ILE A 159 9.84 -0.17 5.11
N ASP A 160 9.14 -1.06 5.81
CA ASP A 160 9.63 -1.69 7.04
C ASP A 160 10.14 -3.13 6.80
N LYS A 161 9.68 -3.80 5.75
CA LYS A 161 10.03 -5.21 5.50
C LYS A 161 9.87 -5.60 4.04
N VAL A 162 10.79 -6.42 3.56
CA VAL A 162 10.65 -7.16 2.30
C VAL A 162 10.23 -8.60 2.61
N ILE A 163 9.28 -9.11 1.85
CA ILE A 163 8.83 -10.51 1.89
C ILE A 163 9.40 -11.19 0.65
N LEU A 164 10.35 -12.10 0.86
CA LEU A 164 10.97 -12.87 -0.22
C LEU A 164 9.94 -13.79 -0.87
N GLU A 165 9.95 -13.84 -2.19
CA GLU A 165 9.05 -14.67 -2.96
C GLU A 165 9.68 -16.02 -3.25
N PRO A 166 8.92 -17.13 -3.09
CA PRO A 166 9.44 -18.46 -3.44
C PRO A 166 9.74 -18.53 -4.94
N ASN A 167 10.86 -19.12 -5.32
CA ASN A 167 11.25 -19.29 -6.71
C ASN A 167 10.22 -20.14 -7.49
N GLY A 168 9.79 -19.65 -8.65
CA GLY A 168 8.93 -20.33 -9.61
C GLY A 168 7.42 -20.07 -9.43
N ASN A 169 6.68 -20.21 -10.54
CA ASN A 169 5.22 -19.98 -10.64
C ASN A 169 4.39 -21.23 -10.34
N ASP A 170 4.89 -22.18 -9.56
CA ASP A 170 4.13 -23.36 -9.16
C ASP A 170 3.06 -23.00 -8.11
N SER A 171 1.87 -23.59 -8.23
CA SER A 171 0.77 -23.42 -7.26
C SER A 171 1.19 -23.69 -5.81
N LYS A 172 2.09 -24.66 -5.59
CA LYS A 172 2.67 -24.94 -4.26
C LYS A 172 3.49 -23.78 -3.70
N ASN A 173 4.07 -22.95 -4.55
CA ASN A 173 4.83 -21.77 -4.14
C ASN A 173 3.90 -20.62 -3.76
N ILE A 174 2.75 -20.52 -4.42
CA ILE A 174 1.69 -19.56 -4.05
C ILE A 174 1.15 -19.86 -2.64
N ASP A 175 0.86 -21.13 -2.34
CA ASP A 175 0.40 -21.53 -1.00
C ASP A 175 1.45 -21.27 0.09
N LYS A 176 2.72 -21.48 -0.22
CA LYS A 176 3.83 -21.11 0.69
C LYS A 176 3.87 -19.60 0.93
N MET A 177 3.68 -18.79 -0.12
CA MET A 177 3.62 -17.34 -0.01
C MET A 177 2.47 -16.89 0.89
N TYR A 178 1.27 -17.44 0.69
CA TYR A 178 0.12 -17.13 1.55
C TYR A 178 0.38 -17.50 3.01
N THR A 179 0.97 -18.66 3.24
CA THR A 179 1.34 -19.10 4.59
C THR A 179 2.37 -18.15 5.21
N LEU A 180 3.40 -17.78 4.47
CA LEU A 180 4.44 -16.87 4.93
C LEU A 180 3.87 -15.47 5.30
N ILE A 181 3.03 -14.91 4.43
CA ILE A 181 2.38 -13.61 4.70
C ILE A 181 1.49 -13.73 5.94
N LYS A 182 0.67 -14.77 6.00
CA LYS A 182 -0.22 -15.03 7.15
C LYS A 182 0.56 -15.10 8.46
N ASP A 183 1.61 -15.90 8.53
CA ASP A 183 2.38 -16.09 9.75
C ASP A 183 3.06 -14.79 10.19
N ARG A 184 3.64 -14.04 9.24
CA ARG A 184 4.23 -12.73 9.51
C ARG A 184 3.21 -11.70 9.99
N LEU A 185 1.99 -11.69 9.43
CA LEU A 185 0.90 -10.83 9.89
C LEU A 185 0.50 -11.16 11.33
N ILE A 186 0.36 -12.46 11.65
CA ILE A 186 0.03 -12.92 13.01
C ILE A 186 1.09 -12.45 14.01
N ASP A 187 2.36 -12.66 13.70
CA ASP A 187 3.46 -12.29 14.61
C ASP A 187 3.56 -10.78 14.81
N GLU A 188 3.37 -10.00 13.77
CA GLU A 188 3.44 -8.54 13.88
C GLU A 188 2.22 -7.97 14.61
N PHE A 189 1.02 -8.47 14.34
CA PHE A 189 -0.17 -8.05 15.09
C PHE A 189 -0.10 -8.45 16.56
N LYS A 190 0.53 -9.59 16.93
CA LYS A 190 0.77 -9.93 18.34
C LYS A 190 1.60 -8.88 19.08
N LYS A 191 2.50 -8.16 18.37
CA LYS A 191 3.31 -7.06 18.94
C LYS A 191 2.51 -5.76 18.97
N LEU A 192 1.96 -5.35 17.82
CA LEU A 192 1.27 -4.08 17.68
C LEU A 192 0.02 -3.98 18.58
N CYS A 193 -0.75 -5.05 18.71
CA CYS A 193 -1.94 -5.09 19.56
C CYS A 193 -1.63 -5.05 21.08
N LYS A 194 -0.38 -5.22 21.49
CA LYS A 194 0.03 -5.06 22.90
C LYS A 194 0.35 -3.61 23.27
N MET A 195 0.56 -2.75 22.27
CA MET A 195 0.85 -1.34 22.50
C MET A 195 -0.42 -0.61 22.95
N ASN A 196 -0.25 0.40 23.79
CA ASN A 196 -1.37 1.30 24.04
C ASN A 196 -1.64 2.17 22.78
N LYS A 197 -2.84 2.72 22.70
CA LYS A 197 -3.29 3.44 21.50
C LYS A 197 -2.48 4.73 21.23
N ASP A 198 -2.06 5.41 22.27
CA ASP A 198 -1.29 6.65 22.14
C ASP A 198 0.14 6.36 21.68
N GLU A 199 0.76 5.30 22.20
CA GLU A 199 2.07 4.82 21.74
C GLU A 199 2.03 4.39 20.27
N LEU A 200 0.98 3.67 19.85
CA LEU A 200 0.79 3.25 18.47
C LEU A 200 0.73 4.46 17.53
N LEU A 201 -0.08 5.47 17.89
CA LEU A 201 -0.23 6.70 17.11
C LEU A 201 1.10 7.49 17.05
N LEU A 202 1.78 7.65 18.19
CA LEU A 202 3.04 8.38 18.24
C LEU A 202 4.11 7.70 17.36
N ARG A 203 4.26 6.37 17.44
CA ARG A 203 5.19 5.62 16.60
C ARG A 203 4.88 5.77 15.12
N ARG A 204 3.60 5.70 14.74
CA ARG A 204 3.17 5.92 13.36
C ARG A 204 3.51 7.32 12.89
N TYR A 205 3.20 8.34 13.67
CA TYR A 205 3.54 9.72 13.37
C TYR A 205 5.06 9.92 13.20
N GLU A 206 5.85 9.46 14.16
CA GLU A 206 7.31 9.60 14.12
C GLU A 206 7.94 8.88 12.93
N LYS A 207 7.40 7.71 12.55
CA LYS A 207 7.84 6.98 11.35
C LYS A 207 7.78 7.88 10.11
N TYR A 208 6.63 8.49 9.85
CA TYR A 208 6.45 9.35 8.66
C TYR A 208 7.24 10.66 8.77
N ARG A 209 7.42 11.19 9.96
CA ARG A 209 8.27 12.40 10.19
C ARG A 209 9.75 12.16 9.90
N LYS A 210 10.21 10.92 10.00
CA LYS A 210 11.62 10.54 9.76
C LYS A 210 11.93 10.16 8.32
N ILE A 211 10.94 10.08 7.44
CA ILE A 211 11.16 9.76 6.04
C ILE A 211 11.72 10.99 5.31
N GLY A 212 12.81 10.77 4.58
CA GLY A 212 13.51 11.79 3.82
C GLY A 212 14.72 12.38 4.55
N HIS A 213 15.69 12.78 3.74
CA HIS A 213 16.89 13.49 4.21
C HIS A 213 16.97 14.83 3.46
N TYR A 214 17.23 15.90 4.18
CA TYR A 214 17.52 17.21 3.61
C TYR A 214 18.80 17.76 4.25
N LYS A 215 19.53 18.59 3.49
CA LYS A 215 20.62 19.39 4.02
C LYS A 215 20.13 20.84 4.05
N GLU A 216 20.33 21.48 5.20
CA GLU A 216 20.16 22.92 5.34
C GLU A 216 21.28 23.67 4.61
#